data_0531771f26d362f59d80c909945623cc
#
_entry.id   0531771f26d362f59d80c909945623cc
#
_cell.length_a   1.000
_cell.length_b   1.000
_cell.length_c   1.000
_cell.angle_alpha   90.00
_cell.angle_beta   90.00
_cell.angle_gamma   90.00
#
_symmetry.space_group_name_H-M   'P 1'
#
loop_
_entity.id
_entity.type
_entity.pdbx_description
1 polymer ?
#
loop_
_entity_poly.entity_id
_entity_poly.type
_entity_poly.pdbx_seq_one_letter_code
_entity_poly.pdbx_strand_id
1 'polypeptide(L)'
;TRACPLRNVRDCGKCPGGGTLRDRKGRDFTVTCSAPGGAGVRTVFNPVPLYMGERLRELPVDVAVAAFTTETPARVSQILDLLFNAQPFDSEFTRGLYYTNN
;
A
#
# COMPACT_ATOMS: atom_id res chain seq x y z
N THR A 1 -10.53 6.95 -4.03
CA THR A 1 -11.94 7.09 -4.46
C THR A 1 -12.58 8.34 -3.89
N ARG A 2 -13.63 8.85 -4.55
CA ARG A 2 -14.43 9.95 -4.01
C ARG A 2 -15.47 9.46 -3.00
N ALA A 3 -16.05 8.29 -3.24
CA ALA A 3 -16.97 7.68 -2.29
C ALA A 3 -16.17 6.95 -1.20
N CYS A 4 -16.57 7.14 0.06
CA CYS A 4 -15.87 6.50 1.17
C CYS A 4 -16.32 5.04 1.33
N PRO A 5 -15.41 4.06 1.20
CA PRO A 5 -15.78 2.65 1.38
C PRO A 5 -16.13 2.29 2.82
N LEU A 6 -15.82 3.15 3.79
CA LEU A 6 -16.14 2.95 5.21
C LEU A 6 -17.47 3.59 5.61
N ARG A 7 -18.18 4.21 4.68
CA ARG A 7 -19.38 5.01 4.95
C ARG A 7 -20.48 4.25 5.68
N ASN A 8 -20.63 2.97 5.38
CA ASN A 8 -21.71 2.15 5.97
C ASN A 8 -21.39 1.64 7.38
N VAL A 9 -20.14 1.77 7.83
CA VAL A 9 -19.68 1.26 9.13
C VAL A 9 -19.18 2.36 10.06
N ARG A 10 -19.04 3.59 9.55
CA ARG A 10 -18.46 4.69 10.32
C ARG A 10 -19.05 6.02 9.89
N ASP A 11 -19.33 6.87 10.87
CA ASP A 11 -19.72 8.27 10.65
C ASP A 11 -18.49 9.09 10.21
N CYS A 12 -18.59 9.74 9.04
CA CYS A 12 -17.53 10.56 8.49
C CYS A 12 -17.09 11.69 9.44
N GLY A 13 -18.06 12.30 10.16
CA GLY A 13 -17.78 13.37 11.09
C GLY A 13 -16.94 12.95 12.30
N LYS A 14 -16.90 11.65 12.60
CA LYS A 14 -16.11 11.07 13.71
C LYS A 14 -14.92 10.26 13.22
N CYS A 15 -14.64 10.27 11.92
CA CYS A 15 -13.60 9.46 11.32
C CYS A 15 -12.21 10.04 11.62
N PRO A 16 -11.23 9.22 12.07
CA PRO A 16 -9.86 9.69 12.31
C PRO A 16 -9.03 9.88 11.03
N GLY A 17 -9.63 9.73 9.84
CA GLY A 17 -8.90 9.90 8.58
C GLY A 17 -8.65 8.60 7.82
N GLY A 18 -9.34 7.53 8.20
CA GLY A 18 -9.23 6.26 7.53
C GLY A 18 -9.62 5.09 8.42
N GLY A 19 -9.35 3.91 7.98
CA GLY A 19 -9.67 2.68 8.68
C GLY A 19 -9.25 1.47 7.87
N THR A 20 -9.91 0.34 8.12
CA THR A 20 -9.61 -0.93 7.46
C THR A 20 -10.87 -1.53 6.88
N LEU A 21 -10.77 -2.03 5.63
CA LEU A 21 -11.77 -2.87 5.01
C LEU A 21 -11.28 -4.30 4.98
N ARG A 22 -12.14 -5.25 5.33
CA ARG A 22 -11.83 -6.67 5.23
C ARG A 22 -12.64 -7.30 4.12
N ASP A 23 -11.98 -8.05 3.24
CA ASP A 23 -12.64 -8.76 2.17
C ASP A 23 -13.20 -10.12 2.65
N ARG A 24 -13.86 -10.85 1.73
CA ARG A 24 -14.44 -12.16 2.04
C ARG A 24 -13.38 -13.22 2.39
N LYS A 25 -12.13 -12.99 2.02
CA LYS A 25 -11.01 -13.89 2.30
C LYS A 25 -10.28 -13.54 3.59
N GLY A 26 -10.78 -12.55 4.34
CA GLY A 26 -10.14 -12.10 5.58
C GLY A 26 -8.94 -11.19 5.41
N ARG A 27 -8.72 -10.63 4.20
CA ARG A 27 -7.60 -9.71 3.95
C ARG A 27 -8.00 -8.29 4.34
N ASP A 28 -7.09 -7.59 4.99
CA ASP A 28 -7.31 -6.22 5.46
C ASP A 28 -6.71 -5.21 4.49
N PHE A 29 -7.55 -4.31 4.00
CA PHE A 29 -7.16 -3.23 3.10
C PHE A 29 -7.18 -1.93 3.89
N THR A 30 -6.03 -1.28 4.02
CA THR A 30 -5.93 0.02 4.68
C THR A 30 -6.56 1.09 3.80
N VAL A 31 -7.40 1.93 4.41
CA VAL A 31 -8.04 3.06 3.73
C VAL A 31 -7.55 4.34 4.39
N THR A 32 -7.11 5.30 3.59
CA THR A 32 -6.74 6.64 4.06
C THR A 32 -7.62 7.69 3.39
N CYS A 33 -7.84 8.80 4.09
CA CYS A 33 -8.61 9.93 3.58
C CYS A 33 -7.80 11.21 3.73
N SER A 34 -7.70 11.99 2.64
CA SER A 34 -6.93 13.23 2.64
C SER A 34 -7.61 14.38 3.37
N ALA A 35 -8.94 14.32 3.52
CA ALA A 35 -9.71 15.34 4.23
C ALA A 35 -10.88 14.68 4.96
N PRO A 36 -10.68 14.18 6.20
CA PRO A 36 -11.77 13.60 6.98
C PRO A 36 -12.91 14.61 7.18
N GLY A 37 -14.13 14.12 7.12
CA GLY A 37 -15.32 14.95 7.28
C GLY A 37 -15.95 15.40 5.98
N GLY A 38 -15.43 15.04 4.80
CA GLY A 38 -16.16 15.37 3.60
C GLY A 38 -15.48 15.22 2.27
N ALA A 39 -14.84 16.26 1.78
CA ALA A 39 -14.46 16.41 0.37
C ALA A 39 -13.14 15.78 -0.03
N GLY A 40 -12.51 14.98 0.86
CA GLY A 40 -11.21 14.36 0.58
C GLY A 40 -11.27 13.19 -0.40
N VAL A 41 -10.10 12.81 -0.89
CA VAL A 41 -9.91 11.62 -1.70
C VAL A 41 -9.52 10.47 -0.79
N ARG A 42 -10.12 9.31 -1.02
CA ARG A 42 -9.85 8.09 -0.25
C ARG A 42 -9.00 7.15 -1.09
N THR A 43 -7.99 6.58 -0.45
CA THR A 43 -7.11 5.61 -1.09
C THR A 43 -7.24 4.27 -0.36
N VAL A 44 -7.47 3.21 -1.12
CA VAL A 44 -7.50 1.83 -0.61
C VAL A 44 -6.18 1.18 -1.00
N PHE A 45 -5.41 0.75 -0.01
CA PHE A 45 -4.13 0.10 -0.24
C PHE A 45 -4.27 -1.41 -0.24
N ASN A 46 -3.45 -2.08 -1.03
CA ASN A 46 -3.36 -3.54 -0.99
C ASN A 46 -2.95 -4.02 0.41
N PRO A 47 -3.40 -5.22 0.81
CA PRO A 47 -3.02 -5.78 2.11
C PRO A 47 -1.55 -6.14 2.21
N VAL A 48 -0.87 -6.33 1.08
CA VAL A 48 0.57 -6.61 1.03
C VAL A 48 1.27 -5.60 0.13
N PRO A 49 2.53 -5.25 0.43
CA PRO A 49 3.26 -4.30 -0.40
C PRO A 49 3.63 -4.91 -1.76
N LEU A 50 3.79 -4.05 -2.75
CA LEU A 50 4.38 -4.40 -4.04
C LEU A 50 5.90 -4.24 -3.92
N TYR A 51 6.64 -5.29 -4.25
CA TYR A 51 8.10 -5.29 -4.12
C TYR A 51 8.76 -5.98 -5.31
N MET A 52 9.77 -5.34 -5.87
CA MET A 52 10.59 -5.85 -6.96
C MET A 52 12.08 -5.65 -6.71
N GLY A 53 12.47 -5.42 -5.45
CA GLY A 53 13.83 -4.98 -5.11
C GLY A 53 14.95 -5.88 -5.59
N GLU A 54 14.79 -7.20 -5.47
CA GLU A 54 15.80 -8.15 -5.93
C GLU A 54 15.84 -8.31 -7.46
N ARG A 55 14.87 -7.70 -8.16
CA ARG A 55 14.73 -7.80 -9.62
C ARG A 55 14.69 -6.45 -10.32
N LEU A 56 15.16 -5.39 -9.67
CA LEU A 56 15.17 -4.05 -10.26
C LEU A 56 15.93 -3.99 -11.58
N ARG A 57 16.98 -4.78 -11.74
CA ARG A 57 17.78 -4.80 -12.96
C ARG A 57 17.03 -5.36 -14.18
N GLU A 58 15.95 -6.09 -13.97
CA GLU A 58 15.10 -6.58 -15.05
C GLU A 58 14.21 -5.49 -15.64
N LEU A 59 13.97 -4.41 -14.89
CA LEU A 59 13.06 -3.36 -15.31
C LEU A 59 13.71 -2.42 -16.31
N PRO A 60 13.04 -2.11 -17.43
CA PRO A 60 13.59 -1.21 -18.45
C PRO A 60 13.38 0.26 -18.04
N VAL A 61 13.90 0.66 -16.90
CA VAL A 61 13.73 2.01 -16.34
C VAL A 61 15.08 2.55 -15.89
N ASP A 62 15.25 3.87 -15.97
CA ASP A 62 16.46 4.54 -15.50
C ASP A 62 16.37 4.90 -14.02
N VAL A 63 15.15 5.11 -13.51
CA VAL A 63 14.89 5.50 -12.13
C VAL A 63 13.72 4.68 -11.60
N ALA A 64 13.88 4.16 -10.39
CA ALA A 64 12.80 3.53 -9.65
C ALA A 64 12.55 4.32 -8.37
N VAL A 65 11.28 4.50 -8.02
CA VAL A 65 10.87 5.23 -6.82
C VAL A 65 10.39 4.25 -5.76
N ALA A 66 10.96 4.36 -4.56
CA ALA A 66 10.45 3.64 -3.39
C ALA A 66 9.35 4.49 -2.75
N ALA A 67 8.11 4.09 -2.93
CA ALA A 67 6.95 4.81 -2.38
C ALA A 67 6.46 4.12 -1.12
N PHE A 68 6.59 4.80 0.01
CA PHE A 68 6.10 4.31 1.30
C PHE A 68 4.78 4.99 1.64
N THR A 69 3.86 4.25 2.24
CA THR A 69 2.51 4.75 2.51
C THR A 69 2.09 4.57 3.97
N THR A 70 2.15 3.34 4.48
CA THR A 70 1.68 2.99 5.82
C THR A 70 2.79 2.51 6.74
N GLU A 71 4.01 2.36 6.23
CA GLU A 71 5.16 1.84 6.96
C GLU A 71 5.63 2.83 8.03
N THR A 72 6.03 2.29 9.19
CA THR A 72 6.69 3.07 10.23
C THR A 72 8.09 3.48 9.77
N PRO A 73 8.72 4.53 10.38
CA PRO A 73 10.10 4.90 10.04
C PRO A 73 11.09 3.74 10.20
N ALA A 74 10.94 2.92 11.23
CA ALA A 74 11.79 1.74 11.43
C ALA A 74 11.63 0.74 10.27
N ARG A 75 10.40 0.51 9.83
CA ARG A 75 10.11 -0.39 8.71
C ARG A 75 10.65 0.16 7.40
N VAL A 76 10.57 1.47 7.18
CA VAL A 76 11.17 2.13 6.01
C VAL A 76 12.66 1.84 5.94
N SER A 77 13.38 1.99 7.05
CA SER A 77 14.82 1.70 7.09
C SER A 77 15.13 0.25 6.76
N GLN A 78 14.37 -0.69 7.29
CA GLN A 78 14.53 -2.13 7.00
C GLN A 78 14.32 -2.42 5.51
N ILE A 79 13.29 -1.86 4.90
CA ILE A 79 12.98 -2.06 3.48
C ILE A 79 14.05 -1.44 2.60
N LEU A 80 14.55 -0.24 2.94
CA LEU A 80 15.64 0.39 2.19
C LEU A 80 16.91 -0.48 2.21
N ASP A 81 17.24 -1.11 3.33
CA ASP A 81 18.36 -2.04 3.41
C ASP A 81 18.17 -3.23 2.46
N LEU A 82 16.96 -3.79 2.38
CA LEU A 82 16.66 -4.86 1.44
C LEU A 82 16.83 -4.41 -0.01
N LEU A 83 16.35 -3.21 -0.34
CA LEU A 83 16.46 -2.64 -1.69
C LEU A 83 17.92 -2.39 -2.09
N PHE A 84 18.71 -1.76 -1.24
CA PHE A 84 20.11 -1.43 -1.54
C PHE A 84 20.99 -2.67 -1.68
N ASN A 85 20.64 -3.76 -1.01
CA ASN A 85 21.36 -5.03 -1.07
C ASN A 85 20.75 -6.01 -2.07
N ALA A 86 19.74 -5.61 -2.82
CA ALA A 86 19.02 -6.44 -3.79
C ALA A 86 18.55 -7.77 -3.19
N GLN A 87 18.04 -7.71 -1.96
CA GLN A 87 17.58 -8.89 -1.23
C GLN A 87 16.10 -9.16 -1.48
N PRO A 88 15.68 -10.43 -1.38
CA PRO A 88 14.24 -10.77 -1.38
C PRO A 88 13.53 -10.09 -0.21
N PHE A 89 12.22 -9.83 -0.38
CA PHE A 89 11.44 -9.26 0.69
C PHE A 89 11.32 -10.23 1.87
N ASP A 90 11.29 -9.70 3.08
CA ASP A 90 11.35 -10.47 4.32
C ASP A 90 9.99 -10.92 4.84
N SER A 91 8.91 -10.55 4.15
CA SER A 91 7.55 -10.89 4.55
C SER A 91 6.68 -11.07 3.30
N GLU A 92 5.37 -11.20 3.49
CA GLU A 92 4.45 -11.35 2.37
C GLU A 92 4.45 -10.11 1.48
N PHE A 93 4.51 -10.30 0.16
CA PHE A 93 4.53 -9.23 -0.82
C PHE A 93 3.92 -9.70 -2.14
N THR A 94 3.71 -8.74 -3.07
CA THR A 94 3.25 -9.05 -4.42
C THR A 94 4.17 -8.38 -5.44
N ARG A 95 4.23 -8.96 -6.64
CA ARG A 95 4.87 -8.33 -7.81
C ARG A 95 3.84 -7.63 -8.70
N GLY A 96 2.63 -7.44 -8.21
CA GLY A 96 1.54 -6.88 -9.00
C GLY A 96 1.24 -7.75 -10.20
N LEU A 97 1.12 -7.12 -11.35
CA LEU A 97 0.85 -7.82 -12.62
C LEU A 97 2.09 -7.99 -13.49
N TYR A 98 3.29 -7.72 -12.99
CA TYR A 98 4.51 -7.71 -13.81
C TYR A 98 4.77 -9.05 -14.52
N TYR A 99 4.54 -10.17 -13.81
CA TYR A 99 4.73 -11.50 -14.38
C TYR A 99 3.43 -12.16 -14.85
N THR A 100 2.34 -11.43 -14.88
CA THR A 100 1.03 -11.97 -15.23
C THR A 100 0.79 -11.78 -16.73
N ASN A 101 0.49 -12.89 -17.44
CA ASN A 101 0.08 -12.85 -18.83
C ASN A 101 -1.44 -12.69 -18.90
N ASN A 102 -1.88 -11.52 -19.30
CA ASN A 102 -3.29 -11.21 -19.49
C ASN A 102 -3.58 -10.88 -20.93
#